data_5b14b5ee4ca9eb5a555395eb7663e707
#
_entry.id   5b14b5ee4ca9eb5a555395eb7663e707
#
_cell.length_a   1.000
_cell.length_b   1.000
_cell.length_c   1.000
_cell.angle_alpha   90.00
_cell.angle_beta   90.00
_cell.angle_gamma   90.00
#
_symmetry.space_group_name_H-M   'P 1'
#
loop_
_entity.id
_entity.type
_entity.pdbx_description
1 polymer ?
#
loop_
_entity_poly.entity_id
_entity_poly.type
_entity_poly.pdbx_seq_one_letter_code
_entity_poly.pdbx_strand_id
1 'polypeptide(L)'
;MAYTAKKSAWKIGGGCMAAGALLFFMAGELSAGGLIAVVSSASGPYAEAYAAFKAALAMPADFYDASGPDFRPPEDARYVVAFGAKAAALEYPPDSRLVYALAPIIARADNWYQVSMATRPARALAAYKGLQPGLKRLAVFWEAYPGEKYIQELTEAGKTAGVEIISVKLKSPDSFPEHLRKLMGKMDAFWLMPDPALINGVSLVVLANFSCANSIPFYAPTHALVLNGATASYAPGFAAAGRAAAGAINSMIGGAALPQVIYTGEATLKVNSELTAKCGWPVKR
;
A
#
# COMPACT_ATOMS: atom_id res chain seq x y z
N MET A 1 44.30 -75.84 -28.30
CA MET A 1 45.63 -75.32 -28.66
C MET A 1 45.97 -74.21 -27.69
N ALA A 2 47.05 -74.45 -27.02
CA ALA A 2 47.65 -73.55 -26.02
C ALA A 2 48.26 -72.34 -26.69
N TYR A 3 48.29 -71.21 -25.98
CA TYR A 3 49.58 -70.49 -25.83
C TYR A 3 49.53 -69.57 -24.59
N THR A 4 50.54 -69.77 -23.83
CA THR A 4 50.90 -69.19 -22.55
C THR A 4 51.63 -67.86 -22.63
N ALA A 5 51.68 -67.19 -21.51
CA ALA A 5 52.70 -66.29 -20.96
C ALA A 5 52.65 -64.84 -21.46
N LYS A 6 52.93 -63.82 -20.63
CA LYS A 6 53.98 -63.66 -19.60
C LYS A 6 53.66 -62.44 -18.72
N LYS A 7 54.02 -62.57 -17.43
CA LYS A 7 54.06 -61.50 -16.43
C LYS A 7 55.12 -60.43 -16.82
N SER A 8 54.80 -59.16 -16.49
CA SER A 8 55.85 -58.28 -15.99
C SER A 8 55.24 -57.27 -15.03
N ALA A 9 55.74 -57.31 -13.82
CA ALA A 9 55.49 -56.36 -12.75
C ALA A 9 56.36 -55.12 -12.99
N TRP A 10 55.79 -53.94 -12.73
CA TRP A 10 56.60 -52.78 -12.41
C TRP A 10 55.93 -51.99 -11.28
N LYS A 11 56.62 -51.96 -10.12
CA LYS A 11 56.44 -51.07 -9.02
C LYS A 11 57.08 -49.72 -9.39
N ILE A 12 56.49 -48.65 -8.92
CA ILE A 12 57.03 -47.35 -8.46
C ILE A 12 55.75 -46.50 -8.33
N GLY A 13 55.26 -46.04 -7.19
CA GLY A 13 55.93 -45.25 -6.16
C GLY A 13 55.51 -43.79 -6.41
N GLY A 14 54.69 -43.22 -5.58
CA GLY A 14 54.42 -41.77 -5.64
C GLY A 14 53.04 -41.42 -5.08
N GLY A 15 53.03 -41.17 -3.78
CA GLY A 15 51.80 -40.61 -3.12
C GLY A 15 51.55 -39.20 -3.58
N CYS A 16 50.31 -38.91 -3.85
CA CYS A 16 49.74 -37.56 -3.80
C CYS A 16 48.53 -37.63 -2.92
N MET A 17 48.67 -37.16 -1.66
CA MET A 17 47.55 -36.81 -0.83
C MET A 17 46.86 -35.62 -1.49
N ALA A 18 45.74 -35.84 -2.12
CA ALA A 18 44.79 -34.80 -2.47
C ALA A 18 44.02 -34.46 -1.19
N ALA A 19 44.47 -33.42 -0.49
CA ALA A 19 43.72 -32.78 0.59
C ALA A 19 42.48 -32.15 -0.07
N GLY A 20 41.36 -32.86 -0.06
CA GLY A 20 40.05 -32.31 -0.35
C GLY A 20 39.67 -31.28 0.71
N ALA A 21 39.93 -30.01 0.41
CA ALA A 21 39.37 -28.93 1.19
C ALA A 21 37.83 -28.94 0.98
N LEU A 22 37.13 -29.59 1.92
CA LEU A 22 35.68 -29.36 2.10
C LEU A 22 35.52 -27.89 2.51
N LEU A 23 35.27 -27.03 1.55
CA LEU A 23 34.68 -25.73 1.79
C LEU A 23 33.26 -25.98 2.35
N PHE A 24 33.20 -26.10 3.68
CA PHE A 24 31.97 -25.87 4.41
C PHE A 24 31.55 -24.41 4.11
N PHE A 25 30.70 -24.20 3.13
CA PHE A 25 29.86 -23.02 3.09
C PHE A 25 29.04 -23.08 4.39
N MET A 26 29.53 -22.43 5.41
CA MET A 26 28.69 -21.97 6.50
C MET A 26 27.71 -21.00 5.82
N ALA A 27 26.54 -21.50 5.42
CA ALA A 27 25.35 -20.68 5.28
C ALA A 27 25.10 -20.15 6.69
N GLY A 28 25.78 -19.03 7.02
CA GLY A 28 25.42 -18.25 8.19
C GLY A 28 23.94 -17.96 8.02
N GLU A 29 23.12 -18.48 8.91
CA GLU A 29 21.79 -17.95 9.08
C GLU A 29 21.98 -16.45 9.25
N LEU A 30 21.70 -15.68 8.17
CA LEU A 30 21.46 -14.25 8.28
C LEU A 30 20.17 -14.13 9.09
N SER A 31 20.29 -14.31 10.40
CA SER A 31 19.34 -13.76 11.33
C SER A 31 19.38 -12.26 11.02
N ALA A 32 18.36 -11.76 10.37
CA ALA A 32 18.16 -10.33 10.18
C ALA A 32 17.88 -9.76 11.58
N GLY A 33 18.93 -9.68 12.40
CA GLY A 33 18.85 -9.13 13.74
C GLY A 33 18.13 -7.80 13.66
N GLY A 34 16.88 -7.75 14.15
CA GLY A 34 16.11 -6.55 14.24
C GLY A 34 15.14 -6.23 13.08
N LEU A 35 14.78 -7.17 12.19
CA LEU A 35 13.64 -6.98 11.29
C LEU A 35 12.36 -7.54 11.90
N ILE A 36 11.39 -6.67 12.16
CA ILE A 36 10.10 -7.04 12.72
C ILE A 36 8.94 -6.59 11.83
N ALA A 37 7.88 -7.37 11.82
CA ALA A 37 6.61 -7.02 11.20
C ALA A 37 5.51 -6.95 12.27
N VAL A 38 4.92 -5.78 12.43
CA VAL A 38 3.91 -5.51 13.45
C VAL A 38 2.57 -5.22 12.76
N VAL A 39 1.53 -5.93 13.12
CA VAL A 39 0.18 -5.68 12.63
C VAL A 39 -0.69 -5.06 13.71
N SER A 40 -1.59 -4.14 13.34
CA SER A 40 -2.57 -3.57 14.28
C SER A 40 -3.57 -4.62 14.78
N SER A 41 -3.78 -5.68 13.99
CA SER A 41 -4.58 -6.86 14.31
C SER A 41 -4.22 -7.97 13.32
N ALA A 42 -4.14 -9.22 13.77
CA ALA A 42 -3.87 -10.39 12.93
C ALA A 42 -5.07 -10.83 12.07
N SER A 43 -5.96 -9.92 11.69
CA SER A 43 -7.19 -10.21 10.94
C SER A 43 -7.47 -9.21 9.84
N GLY A 44 -8.39 -9.57 8.94
CA GLY A 44 -8.89 -8.67 7.89
C GLY A 44 -7.79 -8.14 6.96
N PRO A 45 -7.82 -6.84 6.63
CA PRO A 45 -6.90 -6.22 5.67
C PRO A 45 -5.43 -6.31 6.10
N TYR A 46 -5.14 -6.31 7.39
CA TYR A 46 -3.77 -6.41 7.90
C TYR A 46 -3.18 -7.80 7.72
N ALA A 47 -3.99 -8.86 7.92
CA ALA A 47 -3.58 -10.24 7.67
C ALA A 47 -3.30 -10.48 6.18
N GLU A 48 -4.14 -9.95 5.27
CA GLU A 48 -3.94 -10.02 3.82
C GLU A 48 -2.64 -9.33 3.40
N ALA A 49 -2.41 -8.10 3.88
CA ALA A 49 -1.21 -7.35 3.58
C ALA A 49 0.04 -8.04 4.14
N TYR A 50 -0.01 -8.54 5.37
CA TYR A 50 1.10 -9.27 5.97
C TYR A 50 1.43 -10.57 5.21
N ALA A 51 0.44 -11.34 4.81
CA ALA A 51 0.65 -12.56 4.02
C ALA A 51 1.37 -12.25 2.70
N ALA A 52 0.97 -11.20 1.99
CA ALA A 52 1.61 -10.75 0.76
C ALA A 52 3.01 -10.17 1.00
N PHE A 53 3.22 -9.45 2.11
CA PHE A 53 4.52 -8.98 2.56
C PHE A 53 5.47 -10.15 2.80
N LYS A 54 5.06 -11.13 3.63
CA LYS A 54 5.85 -12.30 3.96
C LYS A 54 6.27 -13.10 2.72
N ALA A 55 5.36 -13.25 1.75
CA ALA A 55 5.63 -13.96 0.50
C ALA A 55 6.64 -13.25 -0.41
N ALA A 56 6.74 -11.92 -0.34
CA ALA A 56 7.63 -11.10 -1.18
C ALA A 56 8.93 -10.67 -0.46
N LEU A 57 9.06 -10.98 0.82
CA LEU A 57 10.23 -10.61 1.62
C LEU A 57 11.40 -11.55 1.31
N ALA A 58 12.61 -10.97 1.14
CA ALA A 58 13.82 -11.73 0.82
C ALA A 58 14.44 -12.46 2.02
N MET A 59 14.04 -12.10 3.25
CA MET A 59 14.55 -12.67 4.50
C MET A 59 13.41 -12.79 5.54
N PRO A 60 13.56 -13.62 6.57
CA PRO A 60 12.54 -13.74 7.61
C PRO A 60 12.40 -12.45 8.42
N ALA A 61 11.19 -12.17 8.89
CA ALA A 61 10.87 -11.13 9.86
C ALA A 61 10.11 -11.73 11.04
N ASP A 62 10.39 -11.26 12.24
CA ASP A 62 9.63 -11.65 13.41
C ASP A 62 8.25 -10.98 13.38
N PHE A 63 7.22 -11.77 13.65
CA PHE A 63 5.83 -11.31 13.57
C PHE A 63 5.29 -10.95 14.94
N TYR A 64 4.60 -9.80 15.02
CA TYR A 64 3.94 -9.33 16.22
C TYR A 64 2.52 -8.81 15.93
N ASP A 65 1.58 -9.21 16.79
CA ASP A 65 0.20 -8.68 16.80
C ASP A 65 0.06 -7.64 17.92
N ALA A 66 -0.14 -6.39 17.54
CA ALA A 66 -0.31 -5.28 18.47
C ALA A 66 -1.77 -5.05 18.89
N SER A 67 -2.69 -6.02 18.69
CA SER A 67 -4.09 -5.87 19.10
C SER A 67 -4.24 -5.72 20.62
N GLY A 68 -3.35 -6.36 21.40
CA GLY A 68 -3.31 -6.23 22.86
C GLY A 68 -2.94 -4.81 23.32
N PRO A 69 -3.39 -4.42 24.53
CA PRO A 69 -3.11 -3.07 25.07
C PRO A 69 -1.65 -2.91 25.54
N ASP A 70 -1.00 -3.99 25.97
CA ASP A 70 0.30 -3.96 26.62
C ASP A 70 1.47 -4.31 25.67
N PHE A 71 1.21 -4.44 24.37
CA PHE A 71 2.26 -4.75 23.42
C PHE A 71 3.33 -3.65 23.39
N ARG A 72 4.58 -4.05 23.46
CA ARG A 72 5.76 -3.18 23.29
C ARG A 72 6.64 -3.77 22.21
N PRO A 73 7.13 -2.95 21.27
CA PRO A 73 8.12 -3.40 20.28
C PRO A 73 9.43 -3.83 20.96
N PRO A 74 10.16 -4.81 20.39
CA PRO A 74 11.52 -5.17 20.85
C PRO A 74 12.48 -3.97 20.77
N GLU A 75 13.37 -3.87 21.78
CA GLU A 75 14.35 -2.77 21.89
C GLU A 75 15.47 -2.85 20.84
N ASP A 76 15.70 -4.01 20.23
CA ASP A 76 16.69 -4.25 19.19
C ASP A 76 16.14 -4.15 17.77
N ALA A 77 14.87 -3.74 17.59
CA ALA A 77 14.22 -3.57 16.30
C ALA A 77 14.92 -2.47 15.48
N ARG A 78 15.62 -2.84 14.42
CA ARG A 78 16.31 -1.92 13.49
C ARG A 78 15.47 -1.58 12.27
N TYR A 79 14.77 -2.56 11.74
CA TYR A 79 13.88 -2.45 10.60
C TYR A 79 12.49 -2.86 11.04
N VAL A 80 11.53 -1.99 10.82
CA VAL A 80 10.16 -2.21 11.25
C VAL A 80 9.23 -2.08 10.06
N VAL A 81 8.33 -3.05 9.90
CA VAL A 81 7.17 -2.90 9.03
C VAL A 81 5.92 -2.88 9.87
N ALA A 82 5.15 -1.80 9.80
CA ALA A 82 3.92 -1.65 10.53
C ALA A 82 2.70 -1.66 9.60
N PHE A 83 1.74 -2.54 9.86
CA PHE A 83 0.48 -2.60 9.14
C PHE A 83 -0.66 -2.07 9.99
N GLY A 84 -1.17 -0.90 9.62
CA GLY A 84 -2.27 -0.21 10.27
C GLY A 84 -1.82 0.90 11.23
N ALA A 85 -2.77 1.80 11.54
CA ALA A 85 -2.48 3.03 12.28
C ALA A 85 -2.01 2.75 13.73
N LYS A 86 -2.59 1.74 14.41
CA LYS A 86 -2.17 1.37 15.77
C LYS A 86 -0.71 0.89 15.79
N ALA A 87 -0.34 -0.02 14.87
CA ALA A 87 1.03 -0.50 14.76
C ALA A 87 1.99 0.64 14.39
N ALA A 88 1.63 1.48 13.41
CA ALA A 88 2.47 2.61 13.00
C ALA A 88 2.64 3.70 14.07
N ALA A 89 1.73 3.79 15.03
CA ALA A 89 1.77 4.78 16.11
C ALA A 89 2.56 4.33 17.36
N LEU A 90 3.06 3.09 17.39
CA LEU A 90 3.85 2.60 18.51
C LEU A 90 5.19 3.32 18.60
N GLU A 91 5.75 3.36 19.80
CA GLU A 91 7.10 3.85 20.05
C GLU A 91 8.11 2.77 19.69
N TYR A 92 8.88 3.00 18.63
CA TYR A 92 10.00 2.17 18.22
C TYR A 92 11.33 2.77 18.66
N PRO A 93 12.42 1.97 18.76
CA PRO A 93 13.74 2.52 19.02
C PRO A 93 14.07 3.71 18.08
N PRO A 94 14.75 4.75 18.59
CA PRO A 94 14.98 5.99 17.81
C PRO A 94 15.70 5.78 16.47
N ASP A 95 16.60 4.78 16.42
CA ASP A 95 17.38 4.43 15.24
C ASP A 95 16.66 3.46 14.28
N SER A 96 15.45 3.03 14.64
CA SER A 96 14.64 2.16 13.78
C SER A 96 14.26 2.86 12.49
N ARG A 97 14.30 2.13 11.37
CA ARG A 97 13.76 2.56 10.10
C ARG A 97 12.39 1.92 9.91
N LEU A 98 11.37 2.75 9.83
CA LEU A 98 9.97 2.31 9.80
C LEU A 98 9.38 2.41 8.39
N VAL A 99 8.95 1.29 7.84
CA VAL A 99 8.02 1.24 6.70
C VAL A 99 6.62 0.96 7.23
N TYR A 100 5.64 1.82 6.92
CA TYR A 100 4.28 1.58 7.36
C TYR A 100 3.29 1.59 6.19
N ALA A 101 2.30 0.72 6.28
CA ALA A 101 1.25 0.54 5.29
C ALA A 101 -0.13 0.46 5.96
N LEU A 102 -1.20 0.70 5.22
CA LEU A 102 -2.57 0.69 5.73
C LEU A 102 -2.78 1.62 6.94
N ALA A 103 -1.96 2.65 7.04
CA ALA A 103 -2.02 3.68 8.06
C ALA A 103 -2.09 5.04 7.36
N PRO A 104 -3.25 5.68 7.30
CA PRO A 104 -3.43 7.00 6.68
C PRO A 104 -2.99 8.10 7.65
N ILE A 105 -1.71 8.09 7.97
CA ILE A 105 -1.01 9.09 8.77
C ILE A 105 0.15 9.67 7.95
N ILE A 106 0.54 10.89 8.24
CA ILE A 106 1.69 11.54 7.60
C ILE A 106 2.96 11.17 8.38
N ALA A 107 4.05 10.87 7.67
CA ALA A 107 5.35 10.57 8.27
C ALA A 107 5.78 11.69 9.21
N ARG A 108 6.29 11.30 10.40
CA ARG A 108 6.69 12.23 11.47
C ARG A 108 8.20 12.40 11.57
N ALA A 109 8.97 11.55 10.90
CA ALA A 109 10.42 11.54 10.95
C ALA A 109 11.02 11.12 9.61
N ASP A 110 12.27 11.49 9.35
CA ASP A 110 12.97 11.23 8.09
C ASP A 110 13.25 9.75 7.85
N ASN A 111 13.30 8.94 8.91
CA ASN A 111 13.46 7.48 8.86
C ASN A 111 12.13 6.71 8.75
N TRP A 112 11.00 7.42 8.50
CA TRP A 112 9.67 6.84 8.30
C TRP A 112 9.28 6.88 6.83
N TYR A 113 8.85 5.75 6.30
CA TYR A 113 8.51 5.55 4.89
C TYR A 113 7.10 5.02 4.77
N GLN A 114 6.26 5.80 4.10
CA GLN A 114 4.85 5.47 3.95
C GLN A 114 4.59 4.69 2.66
N VAL A 115 3.99 3.51 2.76
CA VAL A 115 3.28 2.91 1.62
C VAL A 115 1.91 3.57 1.53
N SER A 116 1.73 4.41 0.52
CA SER A 116 0.53 5.24 0.36
C SER A 116 -0.71 4.41 0.10
N MET A 117 -1.81 4.75 0.78
CA MET A 117 -3.15 4.25 0.47
C MET A 117 -3.80 4.98 -0.72
N ALA A 118 -3.31 6.16 -1.06
CA ALA A 118 -3.71 6.87 -2.27
C ALA A 118 -2.83 6.43 -3.45
N THR A 119 -3.41 6.38 -4.63
CA THR A 119 -2.67 6.14 -5.88
C THR A 119 -2.00 7.41 -6.38
N ARG A 120 -1.03 7.30 -7.29
CA ARG A 120 -0.44 8.48 -7.94
C ARG A 120 -1.54 9.33 -8.59
N PRO A 121 -1.56 10.66 -8.35
CA PRO A 121 -2.61 11.56 -8.84
C PRO A 121 -2.94 11.41 -10.32
N ALA A 122 -1.94 11.43 -11.19
CA ALA A 122 -2.14 11.31 -12.63
C ALA A 122 -2.78 9.97 -13.04
N ARG A 123 -2.44 8.86 -12.36
CA ARG A 123 -3.03 7.55 -12.63
C ARG A 123 -4.50 7.48 -12.19
N ALA A 124 -4.81 8.04 -11.02
CA ALA A 124 -6.18 8.09 -10.52
C ALA A 124 -7.07 8.92 -11.46
N LEU A 125 -6.61 10.10 -11.87
CA LEU A 125 -7.34 10.95 -12.82
C LEU A 125 -7.54 10.28 -14.18
N ALA A 126 -6.51 9.61 -14.71
CA ALA A 126 -6.61 8.87 -15.96
C ALA A 126 -7.66 7.75 -15.86
N ALA A 127 -7.70 7.01 -14.74
CA ALA A 127 -8.69 5.97 -14.51
C ALA A 127 -10.12 6.54 -14.44
N TYR A 128 -10.32 7.61 -13.65
CA TYR A 128 -11.64 8.23 -13.51
C TYR A 128 -12.09 8.93 -14.80
N LYS A 129 -11.18 9.58 -15.55
CA LYS A 129 -11.50 10.15 -16.86
C LYS A 129 -11.80 9.08 -17.90
N GLY A 130 -11.13 7.92 -17.84
CA GLY A 130 -11.46 6.76 -18.67
C GLY A 130 -12.85 6.22 -18.39
N LEU A 131 -13.25 6.18 -17.11
CA LEU A 131 -14.57 5.76 -16.65
C LEU A 131 -15.65 6.80 -16.99
N GLN A 132 -15.36 8.08 -16.76
CA GLN A 132 -16.26 9.23 -17.01
C GLN A 132 -15.61 10.20 -18.00
N PRO A 133 -15.72 10.00 -19.33
CA PRO A 133 -15.07 10.85 -20.34
C PRO A 133 -15.47 12.32 -20.25
N GLY A 134 -16.69 12.60 -19.80
CA GLY A 134 -17.23 13.95 -19.58
C GLY A 134 -16.73 14.65 -18.32
N LEU A 135 -15.88 14.01 -17.50
CA LEU A 135 -15.35 14.61 -16.28
C LEU A 135 -14.51 15.84 -16.58
N LYS A 136 -14.95 17.00 -16.09
CA LYS A 136 -14.25 18.29 -16.20
C LYS A 136 -13.98 18.95 -14.84
N ARG A 137 -14.80 18.66 -13.82
CA ARG A 137 -14.73 19.27 -12.49
C ARG A 137 -14.88 18.17 -11.45
N LEU A 138 -13.82 17.93 -10.68
CA LEU A 138 -13.76 16.92 -9.64
C LEU A 138 -13.58 17.57 -8.27
N ALA A 139 -14.61 17.50 -7.42
CA ALA A 139 -14.48 17.89 -6.02
C ALA A 139 -13.74 16.81 -5.24
N VAL A 140 -12.76 17.20 -4.44
CA VAL A 140 -11.91 16.28 -3.66
C VAL A 140 -12.01 16.61 -2.19
N PHE A 141 -12.59 15.71 -1.41
CA PHE A 141 -12.81 15.88 0.03
C PHE A 141 -11.68 15.22 0.84
N TRP A 142 -11.06 15.98 1.72
CA TRP A 142 -9.97 15.53 2.60
C TRP A 142 -9.89 16.39 3.86
N GLU A 143 -9.19 15.94 4.89
CA GLU A 143 -8.92 16.69 6.13
C GLU A 143 -7.40 16.83 6.34
N ALA A 144 -6.72 15.74 6.70
CA ALA A 144 -5.28 15.70 6.92
C ALA A 144 -4.55 14.82 5.90
N TYR A 145 -5.11 13.64 5.61
CA TYR A 145 -4.51 12.69 4.67
C TYR A 145 -5.17 12.83 3.28
N PRO A 146 -4.42 12.74 2.18
CA PRO A 146 -3.01 12.36 2.03
C PRO A 146 -2.00 13.52 2.14
N GLY A 147 -2.44 14.68 2.61
CA GLY A 147 -1.60 15.85 2.81
C GLY A 147 -1.62 16.85 1.65
N GLU A 148 -1.23 18.08 1.94
CA GLU A 148 -1.31 19.19 0.99
C GLU A 148 -0.47 18.99 -0.27
N LYS A 149 0.71 18.37 -0.13
CA LYS A 149 1.58 18.06 -1.27
C LYS A 149 0.87 17.17 -2.30
N TYR A 150 0.15 16.13 -1.83
CA TYR A 150 -0.63 15.27 -2.73
C TYR A 150 -1.73 16.05 -3.44
N ILE A 151 -2.43 16.94 -2.74
CA ILE A 151 -3.49 17.77 -3.33
C ILE A 151 -2.92 18.74 -4.37
N GLN A 152 -1.74 19.30 -4.14
CA GLN A 152 -1.03 20.12 -5.14
C GLN A 152 -0.67 19.30 -6.39
N GLU A 153 -0.05 18.12 -6.21
CA GLU A 153 0.26 17.20 -7.30
C GLU A 153 -1.00 16.78 -8.08
N LEU A 154 -2.12 16.56 -7.38
CA LEU A 154 -3.41 16.24 -8.00
C LEU A 154 -3.95 17.41 -8.82
N THR A 155 -3.80 18.64 -8.31
CA THR A 155 -4.22 19.84 -9.04
C THR A 155 -3.43 20.03 -10.33
N GLU A 156 -2.10 19.83 -10.28
CA GLU A 156 -1.27 19.89 -11.49
C GLU A 156 -1.60 18.77 -12.49
N ALA A 157 -1.81 17.55 -11.99
CA ALA A 157 -2.26 16.44 -12.84
C ALA A 157 -3.64 16.73 -13.45
N GLY A 158 -4.51 17.43 -12.72
CA GLY A 158 -5.82 17.88 -13.19
C GLY A 158 -5.71 18.84 -14.37
N LYS A 159 -4.83 19.85 -14.28
CA LYS A 159 -4.56 20.80 -15.39
C LYS A 159 -4.14 20.04 -16.65
N THR A 160 -3.22 19.09 -16.50
CA THR A 160 -2.73 18.26 -17.62
C THR A 160 -3.83 17.39 -18.24
N ALA A 161 -4.74 16.86 -17.42
CA ALA A 161 -5.84 15.99 -17.85
C ALA A 161 -7.08 16.78 -18.35
N GLY A 162 -7.09 18.11 -18.24
CA GLY A 162 -8.26 18.95 -18.52
C GLY A 162 -9.40 18.71 -17.53
N VAL A 163 -9.04 18.53 -16.23
CA VAL A 163 -9.97 18.36 -15.12
C VAL A 163 -9.65 19.39 -14.03
N GLU A 164 -10.59 20.27 -13.77
CA GLU A 164 -10.50 21.19 -12.63
C GLU A 164 -10.64 20.40 -11.32
N ILE A 165 -9.67 20.55 -10.42
CA ILE A 165 -9.70 19.97 -9.09
C ILE A 165 -10.23 21.01 -8.09
N ILE A 166 -11.39 20.74 -7.53
CA ILE A 166 -12.01 21.56 -6.50
C ILE A 166 -11.64 20.95 -5.15
N SER A 167 -10.56 21.42 -4.55
CA SER A 167 -10.10 20.93 -3.25
C SER A 167 -11.00 21.44 -2.11
N VAL A 168 -11.53 20.52 -1.32
CA VAL A 168 -12.43 20.80 -0.21
C VAL A 168 -11.85 20.20 1.07
N LYS A 169 -11.13 21.02 1.83
CA LYS A 169 -10.59 20.61 3.14
C LYS A 169 -11.69 20.74 4.18
N LEU A 170 -12.07 19.61 4.78
CA LEU A 170 -13.10 19.51 5.81
C LEU A 170 -12.47 19.33 7.18
N LYS A 171 -13.12 19.85 8.23
CA LYS A 171 -12.72 19.63 9.63
C LYS A 171 -13.50 18.49 10.29
N SER A 172 -14.66 18.15 9.73
CA SER A 172 -15.55 17.12 10.27
C SER A 172 -16.43 16.56 9.15
N PRO A 173 -16.80 15.27 9.21
CA PRO A 173 -17.76 14.69 8.29
C PRO A 173 -19.15 15.32 8.34
N ASP A 174 -19.53 15.97 9.44
CA ASP A 174 -20.82 16.66 9.58
C ASP A 174 -20.99 17.82 8.61
N SER A 175 -19.90 18.33 8.05
CA SER A 175 -19.93 19.42 7.07
C SER A 175 -20.17 18.96 5.63
N PHE A 176 -20.21 17.66 5.34
CA PHE A 176 -20.48 17.14 3.99
C PHE A 176 -21.78 17.69 3.39
N PRO A 177 -22.95 17.68 4.08
CA PRO A 177 -24.22 18.13 3.46
C PRO A 177 -24.17 19.58 2.98
N GLU A 178 -23.50 20.45 3.73
CA GLU A 178 -23.36 21.86 3.37
C GLU A 178 -22.47 22.03 2.14
N HIS A 179 -21.29 21.40 2.13
CA HIS A 179 -20.34 21.50 1.02
C HIS A 179 -20.89 20.87 -0.27
N LEU A 180 -21.56 19.72 -0.17
CA LEU A 180 -22.21 19.09 -1.32
C LEU A 180 -23.27 19.99 -1.93
N ARG A 181 -24.10 20.65 -1.11
CA ARG A 181 -25.10 21.64 -1.60
C ARG A 181 -24.45 22.83 -2.29
N LYS A 182 -23.37 23.38 -1.73
CA LYS A 182 -22.61 24.51 -2.32
C LYS A 182 -21.97 24.17 -3.66
N LEU A 183 -21.63 22.90 -3.87
CA LEU A 183 -20.98 22.39 -5.07
C LEU A 183 -21.95 21.83 -6.12
N MET A 184 -23.23 21.77 -5.81
CA MET A 184 -24.25 21.32 -6.76
C MET A 184 -24.22 22.20 -8.01
N GLY A 185 -24.19 21.57 -9.19
CA GLY A 185 -24.01 22.23 -10.48
C GLY A 185 -22.59 22.75 -10.79
N LYS A 186 -21.68 22.69 -9.83
CA LYS A 186 -20.29 23.12 -9.99
C LYS A 186 -19.28 21.96 -10.06
N MET A 187 -19.71 20.72 -9.85
CA MET A 187 -18.89 19.52 -9.96
C MET A 187 -19.58 18.47 -10.83
N ASP A 188 -18.79 17.66 -11.51
CA ASP A 188 -19.26 16.54 -12.34
C ASP A 188 -19.13 15.20 -11.62
N ALA A 189 -18.28 15.14 -10.60
CA ALA A 189 -18.08 14.02 -9.68
C ALA A 189 -17.42 14.53 -8.40
N PHE A 190 -17.40 13.69 -7.37
CA PHE A 190 -16.61 13.95 -6.17
C PHE A 190 -15.83 12.72 -5.71
N TRP A 191 -14.68 12.96 -5.12
CA TRP A 191 -13.75 11.94 -4.63
C TRP A 191 -13.45 12.16 -3.16
N LEU A 192 -13.70 11.13 -2.35
CA LEU A 192 -13.31 11.08 -0.95
C LEU A 192 -11.90 10.52 -0.83
N MET A 193 -11.01 11.24 -0.19
CA MET A 193 -9.66 10.75 0.11
C MET A 193 -9.70 9.67 1.21
N PRO A 194 -8.67 8.80 1.31
CA PRO A 194 -8.58 7.77 2.34
C PRO A 194 -8.23 8.37 3.72
N ASP A 195 -9.02 9.34 4.15
CA ASP A 195 -8.86 10.07 5.40
C ASP A 195 -9.82 9.51 6.46
N PRO A 196 -9.31 8.85 7.53
CA PRO A 196 -10.15 8.20 8.52
C PRO A 196 -11.00 9.19 9.32
N ALA A 197 -10.60 10.48 9.41
CA ALA A 197 -11.38 11.50 10.07
C ALA A 197 -12.72 11.78 9.36
N LEU A 198 -12.78 11.52 8.05
CA LEU A 198 -13.96 11.76 7.22
C LEU A 198 -14.79 10.51 6.95
N ILE A 199 -14.25 9.30 7.23
CA ILE A 199 -14.88 8.02 6.88
C ILE A 199 -15.55 7.41 8.11
N ASN A 200 -16.89 7.49 8.14
CA ASN A 200 -17.72 6.77 9.10
C ASN A 200 -19.03 6.32 8.42
N GLY A 201 -19.80 5.46 9.11
CA GLY A 201 -21.04 4.91 8.53
C GLY A 201 -22.05 5.98 8.12
N VAL A 202 -22.19 7.05 8.91
CA VAL A 202 -23.14 8.15 8.63
C VAL A 202 -22.67 8.96 7.41
N SER A 203 -21.39 9.34 7.36
CA SER A 203 -20.85 10.10 6.23
C SER A 203 -20.98 9.34 4.92
N LEU A 204 -20.71 8.04 4.91
CA LEU A 204 -20.83 7.20 3.72
C LEU A 204 -22.26 7.11 3.21
N VAL A 205 -23.24 6.98 4.09
CA VAL A 205 -24.66 6.99 3.72
C VAL A 205 -25.06 8.33 3.12
N VAL A 206 -24.62 9.45 3.69
CA VAL A 206 -24.87 10.81 3.16
C VAL A 206 -24.29 10.96 1.75
N LEU A 207 -23.03 10.55 1.56
CA LEU A 207 -22.34 10.65 0.27
C LEU A 207 -22.99 9.77 -0.80
N ALA A 208 -23.32 8.51 -0.46
CA ALA A 208 -23.96 7.58 -1.39
C ALA A 208 -25.36 8.05 -1.80
N ASN A 209 -26.17 8.49 -0.84
CA ASN A 209 -27.51 9.01 -1.12
C ASN A 209 -27.47 10.28 -1.97
N PHE A 210 -26.59 11.23 -1.64
CA PHE A 210 -26.42 12.44 -2.45
C PHE A 210 -25.98 12.11 -3.87
N SER A 211 -25.00 11.22 -4.04
CA SER A 211 -24.50 10.75 -5.34
C SER A 211 -25.61 10.18 -6.20
N CYS A 212 -26.39 9.26 -5.63
CA CYS A 212 -27.45 8.59 -6.36
C CYS A 212 -28.62 9.54 -6.69
N ALA A 213 -29.06 10.34 -5.72
CA ALA A 213 -30.20 11.27 -5.92
C ALA A 213 -29.93 12.36 -6.95
N ASN A 214 -28.66 12.74 -7.15
CA ASN A 214 -28.27 13.81 -8.07
C ASN A 214 -27.56 13.31 -9.34
N SER A 215 -27.43 12.00 -9.52
CA SER A 215 -26.66 11.39 -10.63
C SER A 215 -25.22 11.91 -10.74
N ILE A 216 -24.59 12.27 -9.60
CA ILE A 216 -23.21 12.75 -9.49
C ILE A 216 -22.32 11.62 -8.97
N PRO A 217 -21.38 11.08 -9.77
CA PRO A 217 -20.51 9.97 -9.33
C PRO A 217 -19.75 10.26 -8.05
N PHE A 218 -19.75 9.29 -7.14
CA PHE A 218 -18.96 9.24 -5.92
C PHE A 218 -17.77 8.30 -6.08
N TYR A 219 -16.55 8.83 -6.15
CA TYR A 219 -15.33 8.04 -6.16
C TYR A 219 -14.82 7.82 -4.74
N ALA A 220 -14.61 6.55 -4.40
CA ALA A 220 -14.23 6.15 -3.06
C ALA A 220 -12.74 5.80 -2.95
N PRO A 221 -12.14 5.92 -1.76
CA PRO A 221 -10.73 5.63 -1.54
C PRO A 221 -10.38 4.14 -1.55
N THR A 222 -11.36 3.25 -1.35
CA THR A 222 -11.13 1.79 -1.29
C THR A 222 -12.22 1.01 -1.99
N HIS A 223 -11.89 -0.21 -2.46
CA HIS A 223 -12.84 -1.10 -3.12
C HIS A 223 -14.00 -1.54 -2.23
N ALA A 224 -13.80 -1.61 -0.92
CA ALA A 224 -14.86 -1.97 0.03
C ALA A 224 -16.02 -0.94 0.00
N LEU A 225 -15.72 0.34 -0.20
CA LEU A 225 -16.74 1.39 -0.22
C LEU A 225 -17.58 1.40 -1.49
N VAL A 226 -17.12 0.74 -2.56
CA VAL A 226 -17.94 0.54 -3.77
C VAL A 226 -19.16 -0.34 -3.45
N LEU A 227 -19.00 -1.33 -2.56
CA LEU A 227 -20.10 -2.16 -2.08
C LEU A 227 -21.05 -1.39 -1.15
N ASN A 228 -20.60 -0.28 -0.58
CA ASN A 228 -21.36 0.59 0.32
C ASN A 228 -21.95 1.83 -0.40
N GLY A 229 -22.12 1.76 -1.72
CA GLY A 229 -22.85 2.76 -2.48
C GLY A 229 -22.00 3.78 -3.25
N ALA A 230 -20.67 3.67 -3.25
CA ALA A 230 -19.84 4.49 -4.13
C ALA A 230 -19.94 4.01 -5.58
N THR A 231 -19.75 4.94 -6.53
CA THR A 231 -19.77 4.66 -7.97
C THR A 231 -18.58 3.81 -8.39
N ALA A 232 -17.39 4.19 -7.95
CA ALA A 232 -16.16 3.48 -8.28
C ALA A 232 -15.04 3.79 -7.27
N SER A 233 -14.00 2.96 -7.33
CA SER A 233 -12.75 3.19 -6.62
C SER A 233 -11.59 2.78 -7.51
N TYR A 234 -10.57 3.63 -7.63
CA TYR A 234 -9.28 3.27 -8.21
C TYR A 234 -8.24 3.27 -7.09
N ALA A 235 -7.95 2.10 -6.55
CA ALA A 235 -7.16 1.93 -5.34
C ALA A 235 -6.27 0.69 -5.39
N PRO A 236 -5.16 0.67 -4.63
CA PRO A 236 -4.39 -0.54 -4.39
C PRO A 236 -5.19 -1.50 -3.50
N GLY A 237 -5.03 -2.80 -3.75
CA GLY A 237 -5.48 -3.82 -2.80
C GLY A 237 -4.53 -3.94 -1.60
N PHE A 238 -5.00 -4.58 -0.54
CA PHE A 238 -4.19 -4.76 0.69
C PHE A 238 -2.95 -5.61 0.43
N ALA A 239 -3.07 -6.66 -0.39
CA ALA A 239 -1.92 -7.47 -0.82
C ALA A 239 -0.87 -6.64 -1.58
N ALA A 240 -1.29 -5.69 -2.43
CA ALA A 240 -0.38 -4.79 -3.14
C ALA A 240 0.40 -3.88 -2.17
N ALA A 241 -0.26 -3.41 -1.11
CA ALA A 241 0.41 -2.65 -0.05
C ALA A 241 1.46 -3.49 0.69
N GLY A 242 1.15 -4.77 0.97
CA GLY A 242 2.09 -5.71 1.56
C GLY A 242 3.33 -5.95 0.68
N ARG A 243 3.13 -6.21 -0.62
CA ARG A 243 4.26 -6.37 -1.57
C ARG A 243 5.11 -5.10 -1.69
N ALA A 244 4.48 -3.94 -1.71
CA ALA A 244 5.21 -2.67 -1.75
C ALA A 244 6.04 -2.45 -0.48
N ALA A 245 5.51 -2.81 0.69
CA ALA A 245 6.26 -2.77 1.95
C ALA A 245 7.45 -3.73 1.94
N ALA A 246 7.30 -4.95 1.41
CA ALA A 246 8.40 -5.90 1.27
C ALA A 246 9.48 -5.37 0.32
N GLY A 247 9.09 -4.82 -0.83
CA GLY A 247 10.03 -4.19 -1.77
C GLY A 247 10.80 -3.03 -1.14
N ALA A 248 10.13 -2.21 -0.33
CA ALA A 248 10.76 -1.12 0.40
C ALA A 248 11.80 -1.64 1.42
N ILE A 249 11.44 -2.63 2.24
CA ILE A 249 12.38 -3.25 3.20
C ILE A 249 13.56 -3.91 2.51
N ASN A 250 13.32 -4.71 1.46
CA ASN A 250 14.40 -5.35 0.70
C ASN A 250 15.37 -4.30 0.13
N SER A 251 14.85 -3.20 -0.43
CA SER A 251 15.66 -2.10 -0.95
C SER A 251 16.43 -1.36 0.17
N MET A 252 15.76 -1.12 1.30
CA MET A 252 16.35 -0.44 2.45
C MET A 252 17.51 -1.23 3.07
N ILE A 253 17.35 -2.54 3.22
CA ILE A 253 18.39 -3.45 3.73
C ILE A 253 19.53 -3.56 2.71
N GLY A 254 19.22 -3.52 1.41
CA GLY A 254 20.21 -3.43 0.34
C GLY A 254 20.93 -2.08 0.23
N GLY A 255 20.66 -1.12 1.12
CA GLY A 255 21.31 0.19 1.17
C GLY A 255 20.75 1.23 0.18
N ALA A 256 19.65 0.94 -0.49
CA ALA A 256 19.02 1.89 -1.41
C ALA A 256 18.30 3.03 -0.65
N ALA A 257 18.39 4.25 -1.19
CA ALA A 257 17.58 5.36 -0.72
C ALA A 257 16.11 5.17 -1.13
N LEU A 258 15.20 5.45 -0.22
CA LEU A 258 13.77 5.38 -0.46
C LEU A 258 13.12 6.76 -0.43
N PRO A 259 12.10 7.01 -1.27
CA PRO A 259 11.25 8.18 -1.10
C PRO A 259 10.38 8.00 0.16
N GLN A 260 10.12 9.09 0.90
CA GLN A 260 9.27 9.03 2.09
C GLN A 260 7.85 8.50 1.80
N VAL A 261 7.32 8.74 0.60
CA VAL A 261 6.02 8.21 0.14
C VAL A 261 6.25 7.24 -1.01
N ILE A 262 5.90 5.98 -0.77
CA ILE A 262 6.02 4.86 -1.70
C ILE A 262 4.63 4.55 -2.25
N TYR A 263 4.41 4.79 -3.53
CA TYR A 263 3.18 4.42 -4.19
C TYR A 263 3.24 2.96 -4.63
N THR A 264 2.16 2.22 -4.41
CA THR A 264 2.05 0.87 -4.98
C THR A 264 2.02 0.97 -6.51
N GLY A 265 2.71 0.06 -7.18
CA GLY A 265 2.64 -0.04 -8.64
C GLY A 265 1.30 -0.57 -9.14
N GLU A 266 0.56 -1.22 -8.25
CA GLU A 266 -0.66 -1.97 -8.52
C GLU A 266 -1.87 -1.24 -7.95
N ALA A 267 -2.72 -0.75 -8.84
CA ALA A 267 -4.04 -0.24 -8.49
C ALA A 267 -5.03 -0.71 -9.54
N THR A 268 -6.24 -1.02 -9.13
CA THR A 268 -7.31 -1.50 -10.00
C THR A 268 -8.54 -0.62 -9.88
N LEU A 269 -9.31 -0.56 -10.96
CA LEU A 269 -10.59 0.13 -10.98
C LEU A 269 -11.71 -0.87 -10.66
N LYS A 270 -12.47 -0.58 -9.61
CA LYS A 270 -13.71 -1.30 -9.29
C LYS A 270 -14.88 -0.36 -9.48
N VAL A 271 -15.91 -0.81 -10.20
CA VAL A 271 -17.13 -0.04 -10.51
C VAL A 271 -18.35 -0.74 -9.93
N ASN A 272 -19.28 0.02 -9.41
CA ASN A 272 -20.57 -0.47 -8.97
C ASN A 272 -21.54 -0.50 -10.16
N SER A 273 -21.49 -1.58 -10.93
CA SER A 273 -22.30 -1.71 -12.16
C SER A 273 -23.80 -1.71 -11.89
N GLU A 274 -24.23 -2.27 -10.75
CA GLU A 274 -25.64 -2.31 -10.36
C GLU A 274 -26.20 -0.90 -10.11
N LEU A 275 -25.53 -0.15 -9.24
CA LEU A 275 -25.96 1.21 -8.90
C LEU A 275 -25.73 2.19 -10.05
N THR A 276 -24.76 1.95 -10.94
CA THR A 276 -24.53 2.82 -12.11
C THR A 276 -25.80 2.99 -12.94
N ALA A 277 -26.50 1.90 -13.22
CA ALA A 277 -27.77 1.97 -13.95
C ALA A 277 -28.90 2.62 -13.13
N LYS A 278 -29.01 2.22 -11.84
CA LYS A 278 -30.07 2.68 -10.95
C LYS A 278 -29.98 4.18 -10.66
N CYS A 279 -28.78 4.70 -10.43
CA CYS A 279 -28.54 6.10 -10.08
C CYS A 279 -28.31 7.02 -11.29
N GLY A 280 -28.29 6.47 -12.51
CA GLY A 280 -28.10 7.24 -13.74
C GLY A 280 -26.75 7.94 -13.83
N TRP A 281 -25.69 7.36 -13.22
CA TRP A 281 -24.36 7.97 -13.25
C TRP A 281 -23.80 8.01 -14.68
N PRO A 282 -23.21 9.15 -15.13
CA PRO A 282 -22.67 9.32 -16.47
C PRO A 282 -21.29 8.65 -16.65
N VAL A 283 -21.19 7.38 -16.32
CA VAL A 283 -19.97 6.58 -16.40
C VAL A 283 -20.12 5.43 -17.39
N LYS A 284 -19.00 4.99 -17.97
CA LYS A 284 -18.97 3.80 -18.84
C LYS A 284 -19.30 2.56 -18.01
N ARG A 285 -20.04 1.64 -18.63
CA ARG A 285 -20.38 0.33 -18.08
C ARG A 285 -19.29 -0.69 -18.41
#